data_59378603821396d3113d19c257178128
#
_entry.id   59378603821396d3113d19c257178128
#
_cell.length_a   1.000
_cell.length_b   1.000
_cell.length_c   1.000
_cell.angle_alpha   90.00
_cell.angle_beta   90.00
_cell.angle_gamma   90.00
#
_symmetry.space_group_name_H-M   'P 1'
#
loop_
_entity.id
_entity.type
_entity.pdbx_description
1 polymer ?
#
loop_
_entity_poly.entity_id
_entity_poly.type
_entity_poly.pdbx_seq_one_letter_code
_entity_poly.pdbx_strand_id
1 'polypeptide(L)'
;MKQITLTICCIALAAFFTVGKAQTPEEMQKWMEYMTPSDVHKMMAASDGEWNMEIQMWMDPNAPAQSMNASCVNKMILGGRYQESINSGSFNGMPFEGRSLTGWDNARKIFVSTWIDNMGTGIMYMEGPWNDATKTMELKGKMTDPMTGQVKDVRQTMKMVDANTQIMEQYDMKDGKEYKAMEIKFIRKM
;
A
#
# COMPACT_ATOMS: atom_id res chain seq x y z
N MET A 1 50.42 60.83 -24.18
CA MET A 1 50.58 59.67 -23.29
C MET A 1 49.39 59.65 -22.33
N LYS A 2 48.39 58.75 -22.52
CA LYS A 2 47.22 58.67 -21.67
C LYS A 2 47.40 57.48 -20.70
N GLN A 3 47.49 57.83 -19.41
CA GLN A 3 47.50 56.77 -18.39
C GLN A 3 46.10 56.19 -18.22
N ILE A 4 45.96 54.86 -18.35
CA ILE A 4 44.75 54.13 -18.08
C ILE A 4 44.85 53.63 -16.65
N THR A 5 44.02 54.22 -15.77
CA THR A 5 43.90 53.80 -14.38
C THR A 5 42.97 52.57 -14.34
N LEU A 6 43.56 51.42 -14.02
CA LEU A 6 42.80 50.16 -13.87
C LEU A 6 42.20 50.10 -12.46
N THR A 7 40.90 50.33 -12.36
CA THR A 7 40.17 50.21 -11.09
C THR A 7 39.81 48.69 -10.91
N ILE A 8 40.49 48.04 -9.99
CA ILE A 8 40.20 46.68 -9.58
C ILE A 8 38.98 46.71 -8.65
N CYS A 9 37.85 46.29 -9.15
CA CYS A 9 36.63 46.13 -8.36
C CYS A 9 36.68 44.75 -7.65
N CYS A 10 37.12 44.75 -6.38
CA CYS A 10 37.06 43.57 -5.52
C CYS A 10 35.58 43.30 -5.16
N ILE A 11 34.93 42.41 -5.90
CA ILE A 11 33.64 41.85 -5.51
C ILE A 11 33.88 40.83 -4.39
N ALA A 12 33.63 41.24 -3.15
CA ALA A 12 33.60 40.36 -2.00
C ALA A 12 32.38 39.40 -2.16
N LEU A 13 32.63 38.21 -2.66
CA LEU A 13 31.64 37.11 -2.70
C LEU A 13 31.46 36.63 -1.26
N ALA A 14 30.50 37.22 -0.53
CA ALA A 14 30.07 36.73 0.76
C ALA A 14 29.37 35.37 0.51
N ALA A 15 30.12 34.29 0.63
CA ALA A 15 29.58 32.92 0.65
C ALA A 15 28.72 32.83 1.91
N PHE A 16 27.40 32.90 1.74
CA PHE A 16 26.46 32.48 2.78
C PHE A 16 26.60 30.96 2.92
N PHE A 17 27.51 30.54 3.77
CA PHE A 17 27.46 29.19 4.33
C PHE A 17 26.22 29.11 5.20
N THR A 18 25.11 28.63 4.64
CA THR A 18 24.04 28.13 5.48
C THR A 18 24.60 26.90 6.19
N VAL A 19 24.99 27.11 7.46
CA VAL A 19 25.35 26.03 8.37
C VAL A 19 24.08 25.19 8.49
N GLY A 20 23.99 24.11 7.71
CA GLY A 20 22.95 23.11 7.88
C GLY A 20 23.01 22.68 9.35
N LYS A 21 21.93 22.87 10.09
CA LYS A 21 21.86 22.39 11.47
C LYS A 21 22.16 20.90 11.44
N ALA A 22 23.25 20.46 12.08
CA ALA A 22 23.51 19.06 12.29
C ALA A 22 22.30 18.47 13.05
N GLN A 23 21.84 17.29 12.63
CA GLN A 23 20.75 16.60 13.31
C GLN A 23 21.15 16.35 14.77
N THR A 24 20.21 16.58 15.67
CA THR A 24 20.42 16.29 17.09
C THR A 24 20.44 14.76 17.30
N PRO A 25 21.05 14.26 18.38
CA PRO A 25 20.99 12.83 18.72
C PRO A 25 19.56 12.29 18.80
N GLU A 26 18.61 13.10 19.28
CA GLU A 26 17.20 12.74 19.36
C GLU A 26 16.55 12.61 17.95
N GLU A 27 16.85 13.55 17.05
CA GLU A 27 16.38 13.46 15.66
C GLU A 27 16.96 12.25 14.94
N MET A 28 18.23 11.94 15.18
CA MET A 28 18.86 10.75 14.62
C MET A 28 18.22 9.46 15.16
N GLN A 29 17.91 9.39 16.46
CA GLN A 29 17.21 8.26 17.04
C GLN A 29 15.83 8.06 16.42
N LYS A 30 15.03 9.11 16.25
CA LYS A 30 13.71 9.05 15.59
C LYS A 30 13.83 8.56 14.15
N TRP A 31 14.86 8.98 13.41
CA TRP A 31 15.15 8.48 12.08
C TRP A 31 15.46 6.96 12.09
N MET A 32 16.29 6.51 13.00
CA MET A 32 16.63 5.10 13.14
C MET A 32 15.40 4.25 13.47
N GLU A 33 14.54 4.71 14.38
CA GLU A 33 13.28 4.04 14.72
C GLU A 33 12.34 3.97 13.50
N TYR A 34 12.24 5.07 12.74
CA TYR A 34 11.42 5.11 11.52
C TYR A 34 11.92 4.14 10.46
N MET A 35 13.24 4.07 10.22
CA MET A 35 13.84 3.23 9.18
C MET A 35 13.90 1.74 9.53
N THR A 36 13.79 1.38 10.82
CA THR A 36 14.01 0.01 11.28
C THR A 36 12.72 -0.80 11.21
N PRO A 37 12.70 -1.95 10.51
CA PRO A 37 11.57 -2.85 10.53
C PRO A 37 11.19 -3.27 11.96
N SER A 38 9.91 -3.14 12.30
CA SER A 38 9.33 -3.44 13.61
C SER A 38 8.73 -4.86 13.66
N ASP A 39 8.11 -5.23 14.77
CA ASP A 39 7.41 -6.52 14.90
C ASP A 39 6.22 -6.64 13.94
N VAL A 40 5.60 -5.53 13.53
CA VAL A 40 4.56 -5.54 12.49
C VAL A 40 5.13 -5.98 11.14
N HIS A 41 6.35 -5.58 10.81
CA HIS A 41 7.04 -6.05 9.60
C HIS A 41 7.35 -7.56 9.64
N LYS A 42 7.70 -8.08 10.83
CA LYS A 42 7.87 -9.54 11.03
C LYS A 42 6.54 -10.28 10.86
N MET A 43 5.44 -9.70 11.34
CA MET A 43 4.10 -10.24 11.13
C MET A 43 3.75 -10.26 9.64
N MET A 44 4.05 -9.19 8.88
CA MET A 44 3.88 -9.19 7.43
C MET A 44 4.71 -10.29 6.75
N ALA A 45 5.97 -10.47 7.15
CA ALA A 45 6.86 -11.51 6.63
C ALA A 45 6.33 -12.94 6.88
N ALA A 46 5.54 -13.16 7.92
CA ALA A 46 4.87 -14.45 8.15
C ALA A 46 3.85 -14.79 7.06
N SER A 47 3.40 -13.81 6.27
CA SER A 47 2.51 -14.01 5.12
C SER A 47 3.27 -14.23 3.79
N ASP A 48 4.59 -14.23 3.78
CA ASP A 48 5.38 -14.52 2.57
C ASP A 48 5.14 -15.95 2.07
N GLY A 49 5.20 -16.13 0.76
CA GLY A 49 5.00 -17.41 0.08
C GLY A 49 3.83 -17.40 -0.89
N GLU A 50 3.43 -18.60 -1.33
CA GLU A 50 2.38 -18.79 -2.33
C GLU A 50 1.04 -19.11 -1.67
N TRP A 51 -0.02 -18.57 -2.27
CA TRP A 51 -1.39 -18.69 -1.78
C TRP A 51 -2.35 -19.00 -2.93
N ASN A 52 -3.32 -19.90 -2.69
CA ASN A 52 -4.50 -20.03 -3.52
C ASN A 52 -5.55 -19.02 -3.04
N MET A 53 -6.29 -18.44 -3.98
CA MET A 53 -7.32 -17.45 -3.71
C MET A 53 -8.67 -18.00 -4.20
N GLU A 54 -9.63 -18.10 -3.28
CA GLU A 54 -11.05 -18.32 -3.58
C GLU A 54 -11.75 -16.97 -3.49
N ILE A 55 -12.28 -16.48 -4.62
CA ILE A 55 -12.82 -15.13 -4.74
C ILE A 55 -14.33 -15.20 -4.98
N GLN A 56 -15.07 -14.39 -4.22
CA GLN A 56 -16.49 -14.13 -4.39
C GLN A 56 -16.68 -12.65 -4.70
N MET A 57 -17.37 -12.30 -5.79
CA MET A 57 -17.64 -10.92 -6.18
C MET A 57 -19.13 -10.67 -6.35
N TRP A 58 -19.63 -9.59 -5.75
CA TRP A 58 -21.01 -9.11 -5.89
C TRP A 58 -21.03 -7.82 -6.68
N MET A 59 -21.49 -7.85 -7.91
CA MET A 59 -21.65 -6.64 -8.74
C MET A 59 -22.84 -5.79 -8.28
N ASP A 60 -23.73 -6.39 -7.51
CA ASP A 60 -24.92 -5.77 -6.93
C ASP A 60 -25.23 -6.50 -5.61
N PRO A 61 -25.63 -5.79 -4.53
CA PRO A 61 -25.92 -6.44 -3.24
C PRO A 61 -27.05 -7.48 -3.30
N ASN A 62 -27.91 -7.42 -4.30
CA ASN A 62 -29.03 -8.36 -4.48
C ASN A 62 -28.74 -9.44 -5.54
N ALA A 63 -27.58 -9.40 -6.22
CA ALA A 63 -27.19 -10.40 -7.20
C ALA A 63 -26.44 -11.55 -6.54
N PRO A 64 -26.48 -12.78 -7.13
CA PRO A 64 -25.62 -13.86 -6.68
C PRO A 64 -24.16 -13.53 -6.90
N ALA A 65 -23.30 -14.03 -6.01
CA ALA A 65 -21.87 -13.89 -6.16
C ALA A 65 -21.35 -14.60 -7.42
N GLN A 66 -20.39 -13.97 -8.07
CA GLN A 66 -19.56 -14.62 -9.09
C GLN A 66 -18.32 -15.18 -8.41
N SER A 67 -18.06 -16.48 -8.63
CA SER A 67 -16.93 -17.18 -8.03
C SER A 67 -15.79 -17.31 -9.03
N MET A 68 -14.56 -17.09 -8.57
CA MET A 68 -13.36 -17.34 -9.35
C MET A 68 -12.21 -17.79 -8.45
N ASN A 69 -11.17 -18.36 -9.07
CA ASN A 69 -9.94 -18.74 -8.39
C ASN A 69 -8.76 -17.98 -8.99
N ALA A 70 -7.80 -17.67 -8.14
CA ALA A 70 -6.55 -17.04 -8.53
C ALA A 70 -5.41 -17.56 -7.65
N SER A 71 -4.20 -17.09 -7.88
CA SER A 71 -3.04 -17.32 -7.05
C SER A 71 -2.39 -16.01 -6.66
N CYS A 72 -1.72 -16.02 -5.52
CA CYS A 72 -0.98 -14.88 -5.01
C CYS A 72 0.40 -15.33 -4.54
N VAL A 73 1.43 -14.51 -4.79
CA VAL A 73 2.76 -14.66 -4.22
C VAL A 73 3.07 -13.41 -3.43
N ASN A 74 3.30 -13.57 -2.14
CA ASN A 74 3.70 -12.49 -1.23
C ASN A 74 5.19 -12.57 -0.95
N LYS A 75 5.87 -11.43 -0.94
CA LYS A 75 7.29 -11.33 -0.64
C LYS A 75 7.65 -10.01 0.02
N MET A 76 8.36 -10.08 1.15
CA MET A 76 8.99 -8.90 1.72
C MET A 76 10.13 -8.42 0.85
N ILE A 77 10.17 -7.12 0.60
CA ILE A 77 11.19 -6.44 -0.22
C ILE A 77 11.86 -5.31 0.55
N LEU A 78 12.91 -4.72 -0.04
CA LEU A 78 13.67 -3.58 0.52
C LEU A 78 14.09 -3.79 1.98
N GLY A 79 14.69 -4.96 2.25
CA GLY A 79 15.19 -5.29 3.58
C GLY A 79 14.07 -5.50 4.62
N GLY A 80 12.93 -6.04 4.21
CA GLY A 80 11.81 -6.37 5.09
C GLY A 80 10.93 -5.19 5.48
N ARG A 81 10.90 -4.12 4.66
CA ARG A 81 10.11 -2.90 4.94
C ARG A 81 8.73 -2.91 4.30
N TYR A 82 8.62 -3.57 3.16
CA TYR A 82 7.37 -3.61 2.40
C TYR A 82 7.09 -5.04 1.97
N GLN A 83 5.82 -5.38 1.83
CA GLN A 83 5.40 -6.62 1.19
C GLN A 83 4.85 -6.31 -0.19
N GLU A 84 5.43 -6.93 -1.21
CA GLU A 84 4.86 -7.00 -2.54
C GLU A 84 3.99 -8.24 -2.66
N SER A 85 2.82 -8.09 -3.29
CA SER A 85 1.88 -9.16 -3.60
C SER A 85 1.66 -9.19 -5.11
N ILE A 86 1.95 -10.31 -5.75
CA ILE A 86 1.69 -10.53 -7.18
C ILE A 86 0.55 -11.54 -7.28
N ASN A 87 -0.54 -11.10 -7.90
CA ASN A 87 -1.76 -11.89 -8.03
C ASN A 87 -1.96 -12.24 -9.50
N SER A 88 -2.32 -13.50 -9.79
CA SER A 88 -2.50 -14.00 -11.15
C SER A 88 -3.70 -14.93 -11.23
N GLY A 89 -4.49 -14.79 -12.29
CA GLY A 89 -5.68 -15.58 -12.47
C GLY A 89 -6.33 -15.40 -13.85
N SER A 90 -7.63 -15.63 -13.91
CA SER A 90 -8.42 -15.35 -15.10
C SER A 90 -9.74 -14.72 -14.68
N PHE A 91 -10.11 -13.63 -15.33
CA PHE A 91 -11.38 -12.95 -15.15
C PHE A 91 -12.17 -12.99 -16.47
N ASN A 92 -13.32 -13.69 -16.46
CA ASN A 92 -14.15 -13.88 -17.67
C ASN A 92 -13.36 -14.39 -18.90
N GLY A 93 -12.41 -15.31 -18.67
CA GLY A 93 -11.56 -15.87 -19.73
C GLY A 93 -10.37 -15.01 -20.14
N MET A 94 -10.24 -13.80 -19.61
CA MET A 94 -9.10 -12.90 -19.85
C MET A 94 -8.01 -13.12 -18.76
N PRO A 95 -6.72 -13.14 -19.12
CA PRO A 95 -5.66 -13.17 -18.13
C PRO A 95 -5.74 -11.96 -17.20
N PHE A 96 -5.67 -12.24 -15.90
CA PHE A 96 -5.66 -11.22 -14.85
C PHE A 96 -4.30 -11.21 -14.16
N GLU A 97 -3.73 -10.04 -14.01
CA GLU A 97 -2.56 -9.76 -13.18
C GLU A 97 -2.83 -8.52 -12.33
N GLY A 98 -2.62 -8.64 -11.02
CA GLY A 98 -2.73 -7.52 -10.09
C GLY A 98 -1.55 -7.49 -9.13
N ARG A 99 -1.17 -6.29 -8.68
CA ARG A 99 -0.06 -6.09 -7.74
C ARG A 99 -0.46 -5.16 -6.62
N SER A 100 -0.07 -5.51 -5.41
CA SER A 100 -0.11 -4.58 -4.28
C SER A 100 1.27 -4.38 -3.68
N LEU A 101 1.46 -3.19 -3.12
CA LEU A 101 2.59 -2.89 -2.27
C LEU A 101 2.02 -2.42 -0.93
N THR A 102 2.31 -3.15 0.14
CA THR A 102 1.84 -2.85 1.49
C THR A 102 3.03 -2.56 2.40
N GLY A 103 2.93 -1.49 3.18
CA GLY A 103 3.90 -1.09 4.17
C GLY A 103 3.26 -0.74 5.50
N TRP A 104 4.07 -0.76 6.56
CA TRP A 104 3.72 -0.24 7.87
C TRP A 104 4.51 1.03 8.14
N ASP A 105 3.82 2.13 8.32
CA ASP A 105 4.43 3.40 8.70
C ASP A 105 4.71 3.41 10.20
N ASN A 106 5.98 3.29 10.57
CA ASN A 106 6.40 3.27 11.98
C ASN A 106 6.07 4.56 12.72
N ALA A 107 6.01 5.70 12.04
CA ALA A 107 5.72 6.99 12.68
C ALA A 107 4.23 7.19 12.90
N ARG A 108 3.42 6.86 11.90
CA ARG A 108 1.96 7.02 11.93
C ARG A 108 1.24 5.84 12.59
N LYS A 109 1.91 4.69 12.74
CA LYS A 109 1.36 3.44 13.27
C LYS A 109 0.14 2.96 12.50
N ILE A 110 0.22 3.00 11.17
CA ILE A 110 -0.82 2.53 10.26
C ILE A 110 -0.21 1.73 9.10
N PHE A 111 -1.02 0.88 8.50
CA PHE A 111 -0.74 0.29 7.20
C PHE A 111 -1.03 1.29 6.08
N VAL A 112 -0.24 1.20 5.02
CA VAL A 112 -0.44 1.88 3.75
C VAL A 112 -0.36 0.84 2.66
N SER A 113 -1.31 0.82 1.73
CA SER A 113 -1.33 -0.13 0.63
C SER A 113 -1.72 0.54 -0.68
N THR A 114 -1.12 0.08 -1.77
CA THR A 114 -1.51 0.44 -3.13
C THR A 114 -1.92 -0.80 -3.89
N TRP A 115 -2.81 -0.63 -4.88
CA TRP A 115 -3.21 -1.67 -5.80
C TRP A 115 -3.23 -1.15 -7.24
N ILE A 116 -2.68 -1.97 -8.15
CA ILE A 116 -2.77 -1.80 -9.59
C ILE A 116 -3.07 -3.15 -10.24
N ASP A 117 -3.76 -3.15 -11.36
CA ASP A 117 -4.02 -4.35 -12.15
C ASP A 117 -4.11 -4.05 -13.65
N ASN A 118 -4.17 -5.11 -14.45
CA ASN A 118 -4.26 -5.00 -15.90
C ASN A 118 -5.70 -4.78 -16.43
N MET A 119 -6.68 -4.59 -15.55
CA MET A 119 -8.07 -4.26 -15.91
C MET A 119 -8.36 -2.77 -15.82
N GLY A 120 -7.44 -1.99 -15.24
CA GLY A 120 -7.55 -0.55 -15.06
C GLY A 120 -6.24 0.19 -15.32
N THR A 121 -6.30 1.52 -15.29
CA THR A 121 -5.12 2.40 -15.42
C THR A 121 -4.94 3.31 -14.20
N GLY A 122 -5.84 3.21 -13.21
CA GLY A 122 -5.76 3.95 -11.96
C GLY A 122 -4.89 3.25 -10.93
N ILE A 123 -4.49 4.00 -9.90
CA ILE A 123 -3.85 3.45 -8.71
C ILE A 123 -4.83 3.61 -7.55
N MET A 124 -5.17 2.52 -6.87
CA MET A 124 -5.91 2.58 -5.63
C MET A 124 -4.90 2.75 -4.48
N TYR A 125 -5.16 3.72 -3.62
CA TYR A 125 -4.40 3.97 -2.41
C TYR A 125 -5.31 3.84 -1.20
N MET A 126 -4.86 3.08 -0.22
CA MET A 126 -5.60 2.84 1.03
C MET A 126 -4.67 2.91 2.23
N GLU A 127 -5.21 3.33 3.36
CA GLU A 127 -4.49 3.33 4.62
C GLU A 127 -5.41 3.06 5.81
N GLY A 128 -4.84 2.58 6.91
CA GLY A 128 -5.61 2.36 8.12
C GLY A 128 -4.91 1.52 9.18
N PRO A 129 -5.56 1.34 10.33
CA PRO A 129 -4.98 0.72 11.50
C PRO A 129 -4.92 -0.82 11.43
N TRP A 130 -4.11 -1.36 12.32
CA TRP A 130 -4.14 -2.76 12.75
C TRP A 130 -4.91 -2.90 14.06
N ASN A 131 -5.78 -3.89 14.13
CA ASN A 131 -6.44 -4.30 15.36
C ASN A 131 -5.85 -5.64 15.82
N ASP A 132 -5.04 -5.61 16.86
CA ASP A 132 -4.36 -6.81 17.35
C ASP A 132 -5.30 -7.83 18.01
N ALA A 133 -6.40 -7.37 18.62
CA ALA A 133 -7.36 -8.27 19.26
C ALA A 133 -8.15 -9.11 18.25
N THR A 134 -8.47 -8.54 17.09
CA THR A 134 -9.21 -9.23 16.02
C THR A 134 -8.30 -9.77 14.92
N LYS A 135 -6.99 -9.46 14.97
CA LYS A 135 -5.99 -9.77 13.92
C LYS A 135 -6.43 -9.26 12.55
N THR A 136 -6.94 -8.04 12.52
CA THR A 136 -7.52 -7.43 11.32
C THR A 136 -6.86 -6.10 10.99
N MET A 137 -6.46 -5.93 9.76
CA MET A 137 -6.11 -4.67 9.14
C MET A 137 -7.39 -4.10 8.48
N GLU A 138 -7.76 -2.87 8.82
CA GLU A 138 -8.86 -2.16 8.18
C GLU A 138 -8.32 -0.96 7.40
N LEU A 139 -8.48 -0.96 6.09
CA LEU A 139 -7.99 0.08 5.20
C LEU A 139 -9.17 0.86 4.61
N LYS A 140 -8.99 2.17 4.49
CA LYS A 140 -9.91 3.08 3.79
C LYS A 140 -9.12 3.85 2.74
N GLY A 141 -9.75 4.10 1.62
CA GLY A 141 -9.11 4.80 0.53
C GLY A 141 -10.09 5.21 -0.55
N LYS A 142 -9.53 5.47 -1.71
CA LYS A 142 -10.31 5.94 -2.87
C LYS A 142 -9.91 5.18 -4.11
N MET A 143 -10.89 4.95 -4.98
CA MET A 143 -10.67 4.39 -6.31
C MET A 143 -11.50 5.15 -7.35
N THR A 144 -11.08 5.10 -8.60
CA THR A 144 -11.87 5.64 -9.70
C THR A 144 -12.92 4.62 -10.13
N ASP A 145 -14.15 5.05 -10.23
CA ASP A 145 -15.21 4.29 -10.88
C ASP A 145 -15.03 4.42 -12.40
N PRO A 146 -14.73 3.33 -13.14
CA PRO A 146 -14.46 3.42 -14.57
C PRO A 146 -15.70 3.75 -15.40
N MET A 147 -16.91 3.54 -14.87
CA MET A 147 -18.16 3.80 -15.59
C MET A 147 -18.54 5.29 -15.55
N THR A 148 -18.21 5.97 -14.48
CA THR A 148 -18.59 7.38 -14.26
C THR A 148 -17.40 8.33 -14.30
N GLY A 149 -16.17 7.84 -14.18
CA GLY A 149 -14.95 8.64 -14.01
C GLY A 149 -14.86 9.34 -12.64
N GLN A 150 -15.80 9.08 -11.74
CA GLN A 150 -15.80 9.69 -10.42
C GLN A 150 -14.93 8.91 -9.43
N VAL A 151 -14.40 9.65 -8.47
CA VAL A 151 -13.68 9.02 -7.34
C VAL A 151 -14.69 8.60 -6.29
N LYS A 152 -14.63 7.33 -5.88
CA LYS A 152 -15.46 6.77 -4.81
C LYS A 152 -14.62 6.26 -3.64
N ASP A 153 -15.21 6.27 -2.46
CA ASP A 153 -14.60 5.68 -1.27
C ASP A 153 -14.64 4.15 -1.35
N VAL A 154 -13.61 3.52 -0.82
CA VAL A 154 -13.49 2.08 -0.69
C VAL A 154 -13.02 1.73 0.73
N ARG A 155 -13.57 0.66 1.29
CA ARG A 155 -13.11 0.08 2.56
C ARG A 155 -12.74 -1.38 2.34
N GLN A 156 -11.63 -1.78 2.94
CA GLN A 156 -11.13 -3.14 2.84
C GLN A 156 -10.73 -3.63 4.24
N THR A 157 -11.02 -4.89 4.53
CA THR A 157 -10.48 -5.57 5.72
C THR A 157 -9.62 -6.75 5.28
N MET A 158 -8.54 -7.00 6.02
CA MET A 158 -7.73 -8.20 5.88
C MET A 158 -7.57 -8.83 7.25
N LYS A 159 -8.19 -9.99 7.46
CA LYS A 159 -8.13 -10.74 8.71
C LYS A 159 -7.18 -11.92 8.57
N MET A 160 -6.24 -12.03 9.48
CA MET A 160 -5.41 -13.20 9.66
C MET A 160 -6.17 -14.21 10.53
N VAL A 161 -6.70 -15.28 9.93
CA VAL A 161 -7.49 -16.30 10.64
C VAL A 161 -6.56 -17.24 11.40
N ASP A 162 -5.54 -17.74 10.68
CA ASP A 162 -4.46 -18.58 11.20
C ASP A 162 -3.21 -18.44 10.30
N ALA A 163 -2.18 -19.26 10.53
CA ALA A 163 -0.93 -19.20 9.76
C ALA A 163 -1.10 -19.52 8.26
N ASN A 164 -2.19 -20.20 7.88
CA ASN A 164 -2.42 -20.69 6.53
C ASN A 164 -3.70 -20.15 5.89
N THR A 165 -4.46 -19.32 6.61
CA THR A 165 -5.73 -18.80 6.15
C THR A 165 -5.85 -17.31 6.43
N GLN A 166 -6.18 -16.53 5.41
CA GLN A 166 -6.51 -15.10 5.52
C GLN A 166 -7.80 -14.82 4.77
N ILE A 167 -8.56 -13.83 5.23
CA ILE A 167 -9.79 -13.38 4.57
C ILE A 167 -9.70 -11.89 4.33
N MET A 168 -9.84 -11.49 3.08
CA MET A 168 -10.01 -10.11 2.67
C MET A 168 -11.46 -9.87 2.29
N GLU A 169 -12.03 -8.77 2.77
CA GLU A 169 -13.33 -8.29 2.34
C GLU A 169 -13.18 -6.85 1.83
N GLN A 170 -13.80 -6.57 0.71
CA GLN A 170 -13.90 -5.23 0.16
C GLN A 170 -15.36 -4.79 0.14
N TYR A 171 -15.58 -3.55 0.55
CA TYR A 171 -16.89 -2.96 0.66
C TYR A 171 -17.01 -1.77 -0.29
N ASP A 172 -18.16 -1.66 -0.93
CA ASP A 172 -18.55 -0.58 -1.83
C ASP A 172 -19.87 0.05 -1.36
N MET A 173 -20.23 1.19 -1.94
CA MET A 173 -21.45 1.91 -1.60
C MET A 173 -22.46 1.81 -2.74
N LYS A 174 -23.72 1.49 -2.41
CA LYS A 174 -24.85 1.57 -3.32
C LYS A 174 -26.04 2.22 -2.61
N ASP A 175 -26.61 3.26 -3.21
CA ASP A 175 -27.75 4.00 -2.67
C ASP A 175 -27.55 4.46 -1.20
N GLY A 176 -26.31 4.90 -0.89
CA GLY A 176 -25.92 5.36 0.44
C GLY A 176 -25.75 4.26 1.49
N LYS A 177 -25.79 2.97 1.11
CA LYS A 177 -25.56 1.83 1.99
C LYS A 177 -24.31 1.06 1.58
N GLU A 178 -23.51 0.71 2.58
CA GLU A 178 -22.35 -0.15 2.37
C GLU A 178 -22.78 -1.60 2.15
N TYR A 179 -22.15 -2.29 1.20
CA TYR A 179 -22.32 -3.72 0.98
C TYR A 179 -20.96 -4.38 0.70
N LYS A 180 -20.84 -5.67 0.99
CA LYS A 180 -19.66 -6.45 0.65
C LYS A 180 -19.66 -6.72 -0.86
N ALA A 181 -18.72 -6.08 -1.57
CA ALA A 181 -18.57 -6.21 -3.02
C ALA A 181 -17.62 -7.35 -3.40
N MET A 182 -16.69 -7.72 -2.52
CA MET A 182 -15.76 -8.82 -2.76
C MET A 182 -15.34 -9.47 -1.43
N GLU A 183 -15.14 -10.78 -1.48
CA GLU A 183 -14.47 -11.57 -0.45
C GLU A 183 -13.42 -12.45 -1.10
N ILE A 184 -12.23 -12.48 -0.53
CA ILE A 184 -11.15 -13.38 -0.96
C ILE A 184 -10.69 -14.18 0.25
N LYS A 185 -10.76 -15.50 0.11
CA LYS A 185 -10.13 -16.42 1.05
C LYS A 185 -8.80 -16.87 0.47
N PHE A 186 -7.73 -16.52 1.17
CA PHE A 186 -6.38 -16.97 0.87
C PHE A 186 -6.07 -18.23 1.65
N ILE A 187 -5.59 -19.25 0.97
CA ILE A 187 -5.18 -20.55 1.52
C ILE A 187 -3.72 -20.77 1.11
N ARG A 188 -2.83 -20.90 2.08
CA ARG A 188 -1.39 -21.11 1.81
C ARG A 188 -1.16 -22.39 1.02
N LYS A 189 -0.35 -22.32 -0.01
CA LYS A 189 0.16 -23.53 -0.69
C LYS A 189 1.24 -24.17 0.20
N MET A 190 1.09 -25.45 0.45
CA MET A 190 2.08 -26.26 1.17
C MET A 190 3.12 -26.84 0.20
#